data_4bb8f3715d3d60d32a71e498a4c76783
#
_entry.id   4bb8f3715d3d60d32a71e498a4c76783
#
_cell.length_a   1.000
_cell.length_b   1.000
_cell.length_c   1.000
_cell.angle_alpha   90.00
_cell.angle_beta   90.00
_cell.angle_gamma   90.00
#
_symmetry.space_group_name_H-M   'P 1'
#
loop_
_entity.id
_entity.type
_entity.pdbx_description
1 polymer ?
#
loop_
_entity_poly.entity_id
_entity_poly.type
_entity_poly.pdbx_seq_one_letter_code
_entity_poly.pdbx_strand_id
1 'polypeptide(L)'
;LFDDTVYKNITIGRPGASLDEVVDAAKAADAHAFITAMPQGYETALGERGVKLSGGQRQRLAIARAIIKKPKILLLDEATSNLDTGSEQSVQAAIERILGGRTVIMVAHRLSTVKNADKIFVLKKGGLAETGTHEELLKLGGVYKGLYEAQT
;
A
#
# COMPACT_ATOMS: atom_id res chain seq x y z
N LEU A 1 8.95 1.47 10.59
CA LEU A 1 8.83 0.41 11.60
C LEU A 1 9.67 0.77 12.81
N PHE A 2 9.30 0.24 13.96
CA PHE A 2 9.96 0.48 15.25
C PHE A 2 10.77 -0.75 15.65
N ASP A 3 11.77 -0.54 16.50
CA ASP A 3 12.56 -1.62 17.10
C ASP A 3 11.74 -2.35 18.17
N ASP A 4 10.86 -3.21 17.70
CA ASP A 4 9.97 -4.04 18.51
C ASP A 4 9.52 -5.26 17.69
N THR A 5 8.67 -6.12 18.24
CA THR A 5 8.17 -7.31 17.55
C THR A 5 7.27 -6.95 16.38
N VAL A 6 7.05 -7.89 15.45
CA VAL A 6 6.06 -7.77 14.37
C VAL A 6 4.68 -7.47 14.96
N TYR A 7 4.27 -8.21 16.00
CA TYR A 7 2.99 -8.04 16.68
C TYR A 7 2.80 -6.59 17.14
N LYS A 8 3.74 -6.07 17.91
CA LYS A 8 3.67 -4.70 18.43
C LYS A 8 3.71 -3.67 17.32
N ASN A 9 4.51 -3.89 16.28
CA ASN A 9 4.54 -2.99 15.13
C ASN A 9 3.18 -2.86 14.44
N ILE A 10 2.41 -3.94 14.33
CA ILE A 10 1.06 -3.90 13.75
C ILE A 10 0.08 -3.27 14.73
N THR A 11 0.13 -3.62 16.02
CA THR A 11 -0.80 -3.14 17.05
C THR A 11 -0.65 -1.66 17.39
N ILE A 12 0.43 -0.98 16.99
CA ILE A 12 0.50 0.50 17.02
C ILE A 12 -0.70 1.12 16.30
N GLY A 13 -1.17 0.49 15.22
CA GLY A 13 -2.38 0.93 14.52
C GLY A 13 -3.64 0.87 15.39
N ARG A 14 -3.73 -0.10 16.29
CA ARG A 14 -4.85 -0.32 17.21
C ARG A 14 -4.35 -0.97 18.50
N PRO A 15 -3.98 -0.20 19.51
CA PRO A 15 -3.56 -0.73 20.81
C PRO A 15 -4.65 -1.63 21.42
N GLY A 16 -4.21 -2.77 21.94
CA GLY A 16 -5.13 -3.76 22.54
C GLY A 16 -5.82 -4.70 21.53
N ALA A 17 -5.44 -4.67 20.25
CA ALA A 17 -5.92 -5.65 19.28
C ALA A 17 -5.48 -7.07 19.68
N SER A 18 -6.38 -8.05 19.52
CA SER A 18 -6.07 -9.46 19.75
C SER A 18 -5.10 -10.01 18.69
N LEU A 19 -4.49 -11.16 18.99
CA LEU A 19 -3.63 -11.84 18.02
C LEU A 19 -4.40 -12.19 16.73
N ASP A 20 -5.64 -12.62 16.84
CA ASP A 20 -6.48 -12.96 15.68
C ASP A 20 -6.71 -11.74 14.80
N GLU A 21 -6.99 -10.57 15.37
CA GLU A 21 -7.12 -9.31 14.61
C GLU A 21 -5.81 -8.90 13.93
N VAL A 22 -4.67 -9.15 14.57
CA VAL A 22 -3.35 -8.91 13.98
C VAL A 22 -3.09 -9.88 12.82
N VAL A 23 -3.42 -11.15 12.99
CA VAL A 23 -3.30 -12.19 11.94
C VAL A 23 -4.17 -11.84 10.75
N ASP A 24 -5.42 -11.42 10.96
CA ASP A 24 -6.33 -11.03 9.89
C ASP A 24 -5.82 -9.81 9.13
N ALA A 25 -5.31 -8.81 9.83
CA ALA A 25 -4.69 -7.64 9.20
C ALA A 25 -3.44 -8.02 8.40
N ALA A 26 -2.62 -8.94 8.92
CA ALA A 26 -1.43 -9.44 8.23
C ALA A 26 -1.79 -10.27 6.98
N LYS A 27 -2.84 -11.10 7.04
CA LYS A 27 -3.36 -11.83 5.87
C LYS A 27 -3.87 -10.87 4.80
N ALA A 28 -4.65 -9.88 5.18
CA ALA A 28 -5.16 -8.86 4.24
C ALA A 28 -4.02 -8.08 3.57
N ALA A 29 -2.92 -7.83 4.28
CA ALA A 29 -1.73 -7.17 3.78
C ALA A 29 -0.73 -8.10 3.07
N ASP A 30 -1.07 -9.38 2.83
CA ASP A 30 -0.17 -10.39 2.28
C ASP A 30 1.14 -10.56 3.08
N ALA A 31 1.07 -10.33 4.38
CA ALA A 31 2.22 -10.38 5.28
C ALA A 31 2.32 -11.68 6.08
N HIS A 32 1.21 -12.40 6.28
CA HIS A 32 1.11 -13.56 7.17
C HIS A 32 2.13 -14.65 6.83
N ALA A 33 2.28 -15.00 5.56
CA ALA A 33 3.14 -16.11 5.13
C ALA A 33 4.61 -15.86 5.49
N PHE A 34 5.14 -14.67 5.21
CA PHE A 34 6.53 -14.39 5.57
C PHE A 34 6.73 -14.21 7.08
N ILE A 35 5.72 -13.68 7.80
CA ILE A 35 5.79 -13.54 9.26
C ILE A 35 5.90 -14.93 9.90
N THR A 36 5.06 -15.88 9.50
CA THR A 36 5.07 -17.25 10.07
C THR A 36 6.32 -18.04 9.69
N ALA A 37 6.99 -17.69 8.62
CA ALA A 37 8.29 -18.25 8.23
C ALA A 37 9.47 -17.72 9.06
N MET A 38 9.28 -16.67 9.86
CA MET A 38 10.32 -16.15 10.75
C MET A 38 10.47 -17.06 11.98
N PRO A 39 11.68 -17.11 12.60
CA PRO A 39 11.95 -18.03 13.72
C PRO A 39 10.99 -17.91 14.90
N GLN A 40 10.50 -16.71 15.19
CA GLN A 40 9.56 -16.42 16.30
C GLN A 40 8.21 -15.89 15.79
N GLY A 41 7.91 -16.03 14.48
CA GLY A 41 6.66 -15.57 13.90
C GLY A 41 6.36 -14.09 14.25
N TYR A 42 5.19 -13.84 14.80
CA TYR A 42 4.75 -12.51 15.22
C TYR A 42 5.55 -11.89 16.36
N GLU A 43 6.26 -12.71 17.17
CA GLU A 43 7.13 -12.23 18.25
C GLU A 43 8.55 -11.95 17.78
N THR A 44 8.84 -12.08 16.49
CA THR A 44 10.15 -11.74 15.92
C THR A 44 10.44 -10.26 16.06
N ALA A 45 11.54 -9.91 16.72
CA ALA A 45 12.04 -8.55 16.81
C ALA A 45 12.63 -8.08 15.49
N LEU A 46 12.19 -6.93 14.98
CA LEU A 46 12.52 -6.42 13.66
C LEU A 46 13.83 -5.64 13.61
N GLY A 47 14.31 -5.15 14.75
CA GLY A 47 15.43 -4.22 14.84
C GLY A 47 15.08 -2.81 14.34
N GLU A 48 16.00 -1.88 14.48
CA GLU A 48 15.81 -0.49 14.06
C GLU A 48 15.31 -0.42 12.60
N ARG A 49 14.22 0.30 12.39
CA ARG A 49 13.58 0.52 11.08
C ARG A 49 13.26 -0.77 10.30
N GLY A 50 13.24 -1.94 10.98
CA GLY A 50 12.98 -3.22 10.31
C GLY A 50 14.10 -3.65 9.38
N VAL A 51 15.36 -3.44 9.78
CA VAL A 51 16.56 -3.72 8.98
C VAL A 51 16.63 -5.18 8.50
N LYS A 52 16.00 -6.10 9.20
CA LYS A 52 15.95 -7.54 8.86
C LYS A 52 14.95 -7.88 7.75
N LEU A 53 14.17 -6.90 7.27
CA LEU A 53 13.11 -7.09 6.28
C LEU A 53 13.49 -6.55 4.91
N SER A 54 12.98 -7.17 3.84
CA SER A 54 13.01 -6.57 2.50
C SER A 54 12.13 -5.31 2.44
N GLY A 55 12.31 -4.49 1.41
CA GLY A 55 11.46 -3.31 1.18
C GLY A 55 9.98 -3.67 1.11
N GLY A 56 9.63 -4.70 0.34
CA GLY A 56 8.25 -5.17 0.20
C GLY A 56 7.66 -5.75 1.49
N GLN A 57 8.47 -6.44 2.32
CA GLN A 57 8.04 -6.92 3.63
C GLN A 57 7.74 -5.76 4.58
N ARG A 58 8.61 -4.73 4.61
CA ARG A 58 8.36 -3.52 5.40
C ARG A 58 7.06 -2.82 4.98
N GLN A 59 6.83 -2.71 3.68
CA GLN A 59 5.64 -2.07 3.13
C GLN A 59 4.36 -2.82 3.50
N ARG A 60 4.36 -4.16 3.38
CA ARG A 60 3.21 -4.99 3.78
C ARG A 60 2.92 -4.90 5.27
N LEU A 61 3.92 -4.80 6.13
CA LEU A 61 3.70 -4.53 7.56
C LEU A 61 3.11 -3.13 7.81
N ALA A 62 3.55 -2.11 7.06
CA ALA A 62 2.96 -0.77 7.15
C ALA A 62 1.49 -0.78 6.71
N ILE A 63 1.15 -1.54 5.67
CA ILE A 63 -0.23 -1.77 5.22
C ILE A 63 -1.03 -2.48 6.31
N ALA A 64 -0.52 -3.57 6.91
CA ALA A 64 -1.20 -4.29 8.00
C ALA A 64 -1.51 -3.36 9.19
N ARG A 65 -0.55 -2.50 9.57
CA ARG A 65 -0.74 -1.46 10.60
C ARG A 65 -1.85 -0.46 10.25
N ALA A 66 -1.98 -0.09 8.97
CA ALA A 66 -3.04 0.81 8.53
C ALA A 66 -4.41 0.11 8.53
N ILE A 67 -4.47 -1.15 8.08
CA ILE A 67 -5.70 -1.93 7.96
C ILE A 67 -6.32 -2.27 9.32
N ILE A 68 -5.50 -2.60 10.33
CA ILE A 68 -6.00 -3.02 11.65
C ILE A 68 -6.86 -1.94 12.32
N LYS A 69 -6.68 -0.68 11.93
CA LYS A 69 -7.54 0.46 12.35
C LYS A 69 -8.95 0.39 11.78
N LYS A 70 -9.19 -0.45 10.77
CA LYS A 70 -10.45 -0.50 10.00
C LYS A 70 -10.88 0.88 9.49
N PRO A 71 -9.98 1.65 8.82
CA PRO A 71 -10.27 3.02 8.41
C PRO A 71 -11.34 3.03 7.31
N LYS A 72 -12.18 4.08 7.30
CA LYS A 72 -13.10 4.37 6.18
C LYS A 72 -12.40 5.04 5.01
N ILE A 73 -11.36 5.82 5.30
CA ILE A 73 -10.54 6.53 4.30
C ILE A 73 -9.10 6.06 4.47
N LEU A 74 -8.47 5.66 3.38
CA LEU A 74 -7.07 5.23 3.34
C LEU A 74 -6.29 6.15 2.40
N LEU A 75 -5.18 6.69 2.89
CA LEU A 75 -4.23 7.48 2.11
C LEU A 75 -3.01 6.62 1.81
N LEU A 76 -2.68 6.46 0.54
CA LEU A 76 -1.50 5.74 0.07
C LEU A 76 -0.60 6.70 -0.70
N ASP A 77 0.57 6.95 -0.16
CA ASP A 77 1.59 7.79 -0.79
C ASP A 77 2.75 6.90 -1.25
N GLU A 78 2.97 6.84 -2.57
CA GLU A 78 4.03 6.06 -3.21
C GLU A 78 4.19 4.63 -2.67
N ALA A 79 3.07 3.93 -2.43
CA ALA A 79 3.06 2.63 -1.75
C ALA A 79 3.89 1.53 -2.43
N THR A 80 4.32 1.71 -3.68
CA THR A 80 5.12 0.74 -4.45
C THR A 80 6.46 1.29 -4.92
N SER A 81 6.88 2.49 -4.47
CA SER A 81 8.15 3.08 -4.85
C SER A 81 9.34 2.27 -4.31
N ASN A 82 10.42 2.17 -5.10
CA ASN A 82 11.66 1.51 -4.72
C ASN A 82 11.55 0.01 -4.36
N LEU A 83 10.58 -0.70 -4.91
CA LEU A 83 10.44 -2.14 -4.77
C LEU A 83 10.94 -2.87 -6.03
N ASP A 84 11.47 -4.08 -5.84
CA ASP A 84 11.70 -5.02 -6.92
C ASP A 84 10.36 -5.53 -7.49
N THR A 85 10.35 -6.00 -8.72
CA THR A 85 9.12 -6.39 -9.44
C THR A 85 8.26 -7.41 -8.68
N GLY A 86 8.87 -8.40 -8.02
CA GLY A 86 8.13 -9.42 -7.26
C GLY A 86 7.49 -8.85 -6.00
N SER A 87 8.22 -8.01 -5.28
CA SER A 87 7.69 -7.30 -4.09
C SER A 87 6.60 -6.31 -4.46
N GLU A 88 6.73 -5.64 -5.62
CA GLU A 88 5.71 -4.71 -6.12
C GLU A 88 4.38 -5.42 -6.38
N GLN A 89 4.41 -6.56 -7.09
CA GLN A 89 3.19 -7.34 -7.36
C GLN A 89 2.48 -7.78 -6.07
N SER A 90 3.25 -8.24 -5.07
CA SER A 90 2.69 -8.63 -3.76
C SER A 90 2.06 -7.45 -3.02
N VAL A 91 2.70 -6.28 -3.04
CA VAL A 91 2.17 -5.06 -2.41
C VAL A 91 0.92 -4.57 -3.17
N GLN A 92 0.94 -4.59 -4.50
CA GLN A 92 -0.20 -4.22 -5.32
C GLN A 92 -1.41 -5.13 -5.05
N ALA A 93 -1.22 -6.45 -5.00
CA ALA A 93 -2.27 -7.40 -4.66
C ALA A 93 -2.83 -7.17 -3.24
N ALA A 94 -1.97 -6.80 -2.28
CA ALA A 94 -2.41 -6.44 -0.94
C ALA A 94 -3.28 -5.17 -0.95
N ILE A 95 -2.88 -4.14 -1.71
CA ILE A 95 -3.65 -2.91 -1.87
C ILE A 95 -5.02 -3.22 -2.48
N GLU A 96 -5.08 -3.98 -3.56
CA GLU A 96 -6.35 -4.33 -4.23
C GLU A 96 -7.34 -5.05 -3.30
N ARG A 97 -6.85 -5.96 -2.45
CA ARG A 97 -7.70 -6.65 -1.46
C ARG A 97 -8.33 -5.70 -0.44
N ILE A 98 -7.69 -4.58 -0.14
CA ILE A 98 -8.16 -3.64 0.88
C ILE A 98 -8.99 -2.49 0.32
N LEU A 99 -9.07 -2.33 -1.01
CA LEU A 99 -9.87 -1.27 -1.64
C LEU A 99 -11.37 -1.42 -1.37
N GLY A 100 -11.87 -2.64 -1.25
CA GLY A 100 -13.30 -2.94 -1.10
C GLY A 100 -13.95 -2.22 0.09
N GLY A 101 -15.03 -1.46 -0.19
CA GLY A 101 -15.86 -0.79 0.82
C GLY A 101 -15.22 0.40 1.53
N ARG A 102 -14.14 0.98 0.96
CA ARG A 102 -13.41 2.13 1.50
C ARG A 102 -13.20 3.21 0.45
N THR A 103 -13.04 4.44 0.91
CA THR A 103 -12.50 5.52 0.07
C THR A 103 -10.98 5.45 0.14
N VAL A 104 -10.33 5.26 -1.02
CA VAL A 104 -8.87 5.23 -1.11
C VAL A 104 -8.40 6.40 -1.95
N ILE A 105 -7.50 7.20 -1.39
CA ILE A 105 -6.81 8.28 -2.09
C ILE A 105 -5.36 7.83 -2.25
N MET A 106 -4.89 7.79 -3.49
CA MET A 106 -3.57 7.28 -3.81
C MET A 106 -2.77 8.33 -4.58
N VAL A 107 -1.57 8.62 -4.11
CA VAL A 107 -0.56 9.32 -4.90
C VAL A 107 0.30 8.27 -5.58
N ALA A 108 0.31 8.28 -6.90
CA ALA A 108 1.03 7.28 -7.67
C ALA A 108 1.91 7.93 -8.75
N HIS A 109 3.13 7.44 -8.84
CA HIS A 109 4.06 7.75 -9.92
C HIS A 109 4.03 6.73 -11.05
N ARG A 110 3.39 5.57 -10.81
CA ARG A 110 3.21 4.52 -11.82
C ARG A 110 1.77 4.46 -12.27
N LEU A 111 1.58 4.60 -13.57
CA LEU A 111 0.25 4.65 -14.17
C LEU A 111 -0.49 3.30 -14.10
N SER A 112 0.23 2.18 -14.01
CA SER A 112 -0.38 0.86 -13.76
C SER A 112 -1.24 0.83 -12.49
N THR A 113 -0.86 1.63 -11.50
CA THR A 113 -1.55 1.70 -10.20
C THR A 113 -2.86 2.47 -10.28
N VAL A 114 -2.98 3.46 -11.19
CA VAL A 114 -4.16 4.34 -11.26
C VAL A 114 -5.16 3.95 -12.35
N LYS A 115 -4.82 3.01 -13.23
CA LYS A 115 -5.70 2.56 -14.33
C LYS A 115 -7.12 2.19 -13.89
N ASN A 116 -7.22 1.54 -12.75
CA ASN A 116 -8.47 1.01 -12.20
C ASN A 116 -9.13 1.96 -11.19
N ALA A 117 -8.65 3.20 -11.06
CA ALA A 117 -9.24 4.18 -10.14
C ALA A 117 -10.58 4.69 -10.69
N ASP A 118 -11.57 4.82 -9.81
CA ASP A 118 -12.88 5.40 -10.15
C ASP A 118 -12.76 6.83 -10.63
N LYS A 119 -11.75 7.56 -10.13
CA LYS A 119 -11.46 8.94 -10.50
C LYS A 119 -9.99 9.28 -10.37
N ILE A 120 -9.44 9.92 -11.39
CA ILE A 120 -8.06 10.39 -11.46
C ILE A 120 -8.06 11.91 -11.42
N PHE A 121 -7.18 12.50 -10.62
CA PHE A 121 -6.90 13.91 -10.56
C PHE A 121 -5.48 14.14 -11.04
N VAL A 122 -5.33 14.87 -12.15
CA VAL A 122 -4.01 15.21 -12.71
C VAL A 122 -3.61 16.59 -12.24
N LEU A 123 -2.51 16.68 -11.51
CA LEU A 123 -1.99 17.94 -11.00
C LEU A 123 -0.83 18.44 -11.88
N LYS A 124 -0.83 19.73 -12.19
CA LYS A 124 0.25 20.40 -12.93
C LYS A 124 0.48 21.79 -12.38
N LYS A 125 1.74 22.13 -12.09
CA LYS A 125 2.13 23.45 -11.56
C LYS A 125 1.32 23.86 -10.31
N GLY A 126 1.03 22.92 -9.43
CA GLY A 126 0.29 23.18 -8.18
C GLY A 126 -1.22 23.32 -8.31
N GLY A 127 -1.78 23.13 -9.51
CA GLY A 127 -3.23 23.17 -9.77
C GLY A 127 -3.78 21.89 -10.37
N LEU A 128 -5.11 21.74 -10.30
CA LEU A 128 -5.84 20.67 -10.98
C LEU A 128 -5.87 20.96 -12.49
N ALA A 129 -5.22 20.10 -13.28
CA ALA A 129 -5.18 20.21 -14.73
C ALA A 129 -6.31 19.43 -15.41
N GLU A 130 -6.52 18.18 -14.99
CA GLU A 130 -7.51 17.28 -15.59
C GLU A 130 -8.12 16.40 -14.50
N THR A 131 -9.35 15.93 -14.75
CA THR A 131 -10.02 14.94 -13.89
C THR A 131 -10.93 14.05 -14.72
N GLY A 132 -10.96 12.77 -14.41
CA GLY A 132 -11.78 11.78 -15.12
C GLY A 132 -11.34 10.35 -14.79
N THR A 133 -11.91 9.38 -15.49
CA THR A 133 -11.45 7.99 -15.52
C THR A 133 -10.24 7.85 -16.45
N HIS A 134 -9.56 6.71 -16.38
CA HIS A 134 -8.46 6.40 -17.30
C HIS A 134 -8.85 6.56 -18.78
N GLU A 135 -9.99 6.01 -19.16
CA GLU A 135 -10.46 6.05 -20.55
C GLU A 135 -10.83 7.47 -21.01
N GLU A 136 -11.50 8.24 -20.15
CA GLU A 136 -11.88 9.63 -20.45
C GLU A 136 -10.64 10.50 -20.65
N LEU A 137 -9.63 10.36 -19.79
CA LEU A 137 -8.41 11.14 -19.86
C LEU A 137 -7.51 10.75 -21.04
N LEU A 138 -7.52 9.48 -21.46
CA LEU A 138 -6.84 9.07 -22.70
C LEU A 138 -7.52 9.68 -23.93
N LYS A 139 -8.86 9.69 -23.98
CA LYS A 139 -9.63 10.31 -25.08
C LYS A 139 -9.44 11.83 -25.14
N LEU A 140 -9.31 12.48 -23.98
CA LEU A 140 -9.05 13.91 -23.89
C LEU A 140 -7.74 14.33 -24.57
N GLY A 141 -6.74 13.43 -24.60
CA GLY A 141 -5.46 13.68 -25.27
C GLY A 141 -4.56 14.71 -24.60
N GLY A 142 -4.77 15.00 -23.33
CA GLY A 142 -4.10 16.05 -22.59
C GLY A 142 -2.86 15.60 -21.80
N VAL A 143 -2.66 16.19 -20.63
CA VAL A 143 -1.49 15.95 -19.76
C VAL A 143 -1.40 14.48 -19.34
N TYR A 144 -2.53 13.88 -18.97
CA TYR A 144 -2.59 12.46 -18.57
C TYR A 144 -2.09 11.54 -19.67
N LYS A 145 -2.56 11.76 -20.90
CA LYS A 145 -2.14 10.92 -22.05
C LYS A 145 -0.64 11.03 -22.29
N GLY A 146 -0.09 12.24 -22.24
CA GLY A 146 1.37 12.42 -22.38
C GLY A 146 2.17 11.72 -21.29
N LEU A 147 1.69 11.71 -20.03
CA LEU A 147 2.31 10.94 -18.93
C LEU A 147 2.20 9.42 -19.16
N TYR A 148 1.07 8.98 -19.70
CA TYR A 148 0.83 7.55 -19.97
C TYR A 148 1.76 7.04 -21.08
N GLU A 149 1.86 7.76 -22.20
CA GLU A 149 2.73 7.40 -23.32
C GLU A 149 4.23 7.44 -22.98
N ALA A 150 4.62 8.28 -22.00
CA ALA A 150 6.01 8.32 -21.52
C ALA A 150 6.41 7.14 -20.61
N GLN A 151 5.45 6.34 -20.12
CA GLN A 151 5.70 5.19 -19.22
C GLN A 151 5.41 3.84 -19.87
N THR A 152 4.88 3.82 -21.09
CA THR A 152 4.59 2.63 -21.88
C THR A 152 5.64 2.44 -22.96
#